data_2d00274d043b7e8ab5b2b81e38f7f7d2
#
_entry.id   2d00274d043b7e8ab5b2b81e38f7f7d2
#
_cell.length_a   1.000
_cell.length_b   1.000
_cell.length_c   1.000
_cell.angle_alpha   90.00
_cell.angle_beta   90.00
_cell.angle_gamma   90.00
#
_symmetry.space_group_name_H-M   'P 1'
#
loop_
_entity.id
_entity.type
_entity.pdbx_description
1 polymer ?
#
loop_
_entity_poly.entity_id
_entity_poly.type
_entity_poly.pdbx_seq_one_letter_code
_entity_poly.pdbx_strand_id
1 'polypeptide(L)'
;MKRDKFLQVYILATLTVIFWGASFAGAKVALEQADPLLVMFLRFVLSLALLLPVAWYCGELRLPTRRQTLVLAFMGFMGFFFHIGIQTVAMRSSGSATANWQMAAAPAMTALFASFFLKERLSRGGVFGIILAFLGVAVVLGLGTKGARGISSYNFGDFLISLSVLNWAAFMVLTRWLFRENRYPPVFTIFWEIFFAVLMCLPALVLTGTDVSVLTGFSWRTWEALTILGFLCSGLAYVFWYYAAANIPVARLMVFQFLQPLVGIVVAYFVIGERFTLWLLLGGAMIVSGVWTVNRPHR
;
A
#
# COMPACT_ATOMS: atom_id res chain seq x y z
N MET A 1 -15.57 -0.42 -21.46
CA MET A 1 -16.01 0.00 -20.12
C MET A 1 -16.69 1.36 -20.27
N LYS A 2 -17.88 1.58 -19.69
CA LYS A 2 -18.58 2.88 -19.78
C LYS A 2 -17.73 3.96 -19.09
N ARG A 3 -17.77 5.21 -19.57
CA ARG A 3 -16.98 6.36 -19.08
C ARG A 3 -17.08 6.55 -17.57
N ASP A 4 -18.27 6.36 -17.01
CA ASP A 4 -18.53 6.52 -15.57
C ASP A 4 -17.78 5.48 -14.73
N LYS A 5 -17.68 4.24 -15.21
CA LYS A 5 -16.93 3.17 -14.51
C LYS A 5 -15.42 3.44 -14.49
N PHE A 6 -14.88 4.08 -15.54
CA PHE A 6 -13.48 4.51 -15.58
C PHE A 6 -13.19 5.56 -14.54
N LEU A 7 -14.04 6.59 -14.47
CA LEU A 7 -13.91 7.68 -13.52
C LEU A 7 -13.96 7.15 -12.07
N GLN A 8 -14.92 6.27 -11.78
CA GLN A 8 -15.06 5.62 -10.48
C GLN A 8 -13.77 4.89 -10.06
N VAL A 9 -13.21 4.05 -10.93
CA VAL A 9 -11.97 3.31 -10.65
C VAL A 9 -10.81 4.26 -10.32
N TYR A 10 -10.67 5.35 -11.05
CA TYR A 10 -9.58 6.32 -10.83
C TYR A 10 -9.76 7.11 -9.53
N ILE A 11 -11.00 7.49 -9.21
CA ILE A 11 -11.31 8.13 -7.92
C ILE A 11 -10.95 7.18 -6.78
N LEU A 12 -11.39 5.93 -6.82
CA LEU A 12 -11.11 4.95 -5.78
C LEU A 12 -9.61 4.65 -5.64
N ALA A 13 -8.87 4.52 -6.74
CA ALA A 13 -7.42 4.36 -6.72
C ALA A 13 -6.72 5.59 -6.09
N THR A 14 -7.18 6.80 -6.42
CA THR A 14 -6.64 8.04 -5.83
C THR A 14 -6.92 8.13 -4.34
N LEU A 15 -8.15 7.84 -3.90
CA LEU A 15 -8.50 7.79 -2.47
C LEU A 15 -7.64 6.78 -1.71
N THR A 16 -7.41 5.60 -2.30
CA THR A 16 -6.53 4.59 -1.70
C THR A 16 -5.13 5.14 -1.42
N VAL A 17 -4.50 5.79 -2.40
CA VAL A 17 -3.14 6.31 -2.22
C VAL A 17 -3.09 7.51 -1.28
N ILE A 18 -4.18 8.27 -1.15
CA ILE A 18 -4.32 9.31 -0.11
C ILE A 18 -4.32 8.66 1.27
N PHE A 19 -5.14 7.63 1.49
CA PHE A 19 -5.17 6.92 2.78
C PHE A 19 -3.81 6.27 3.10
N TRP A 20 -3.17 5.64 2.13
CA TRP A 20 -1.86 5.03 2.34
C TRP A 20 -0.74 6.07 2.57
N GLY A 21 -0.77 7.20 1.88
CA GLY A 21 0.17 8.31 2.12
C GLY A 21 0.05 8.87 3.54
N ALA A 22 -1.18 9.01 4.06
CA ALA A 22 -1.44 9.43 5.43
C ALA A 22 -1.09 8.35 6.48
N SER A 23 -1.09 7.07 6.11
CA SER A 23 -0.90 5.95 7.05
C SER A 23 0.46 5.96 7.75
N PHE A 24 1.50 6.51 7.11
CA PHE A 24 2.83 6.58 7.71
C PHE A 24 2.85 7.46 8.98
N ALA A 25 2.12 8.57 8.97
CA ALA A 25 1.98 9.41 10.16
C ALA A 25 1.22 8.70 11.29
N GLY A 26 0.11 8.03 10.95
CA GLY A 26 -0.66 7.23 11.91
C GLY A 26 0.14 6.07 12.49
N ALA A 27 0.91 5.35 11.66
CA ALA A 27 1.77 4.27 12.12
C ALA A 27 2.85 4.77 13.10
N LYS A 28 3.44 5.94 12.83
CA LYS A 28 4.44 6.53 13.74
C LYS A 28 3.85 6.83 15.11
N VAL A 29 2.65 7.41 15.17
CA VAL A 29 1.95 7.67 16.43
C VAL A 29 1.65 6.37 17.18
N ALA A 30 1.15 5.34 16.51
CA ALA A 30 0.84 4.05 17.14
C ALA A 30 2.12 3.35 17.69
N LEU A 31 3.24 3.46 16.96
CA LEU A 31 4.53 2.88 17.36
C LEU A 31 5.21 3.58 18.55
N GLU A 32 4.71 4.74 18.98
CA GLU A 32 5.19 5.39 20.22
C GLU A 32 4.77 4.61 21.47
N GLN A 33 3.65 3.88 21.43
CA GLN A 33 3.10 3.16 22.58
C GLN A 33 2.98 1.64 22.38
N ALA A 34 3.17 1.12 21.17
CA ALA A 34 2.98 -0.29 20.85
C ALA A 34 4.13 -0.89 20.05
N ASP A 35 4.36 -2.19 20.24
CA ASP A 35 5.28 -2.95 19.39
C ASP A 35 4.76 -3.02 17.94
N PRO A 36 5.64 -3.03 16.92
CA PRO A 36 5.25 -3.14 15.51
C PRO A 36 4.29 -4.28 15.19
N LEU A 37 4.50 -5.44 15.81
CA LEU A 37 3.65 -6.60 15.57
C LEU A 37 2.25 -6.40 16.18
N LEU A 38 2.16 -5.75 17.34
CA LEU A 38 0.87 -5.41 17.98
C LEU A 38 0.12 -4.36 17.15
N VAL A 39 0.80 -3.32 16.66
CA VAL A 39 0.20 -2.33 15.73
C VAL A 39 -0.34 -3.01 14.48
N MET A 40 0.43 -3.93 13.89
CA MET A 40 0.03 -4.69 12.71
C MET A 40 -1.20 -5.58 13.00
N PHE A 41 -1.21 -6.28 14.11
CA PHE A 41 -2.34 -7.11 14.54
C PHE A 41 -3.61 -6.28 14.74
N LEU A 42 -3.53 -5.22 15.53
CA LEU A 42 -4.68 -4.35 15.85
C LEU A 42 -5.28 -3.70 14.60
N ARG A 43 -4.44 -3.19 13.71
CA ARG A 43 -4.93 -2.58 12.46
C ARG A 43 -5.66 -3.59 11.56
N PHE A 44 -5.25 -4.87 11.55
CA PHE A 44 -5.93 -5.91 10.78
C PHE A 44 -7.21 -6.38 11.46
N VAL A 45 -7.25 -6.49 12.79
CA VAL A 45 -8.49 -6.77 13.54
C VAL A 45 -9.53 -5.68 13.30
N LEU A 46 -9.13 -4.40 13.41
CA LEU A 46 -10.03 -3.27 13.10
C LEU A 46 -10.46 -3.27 11.64
N SER A 47 -9.58 -3.65 10.72
CA SER A 47 -9.95 -3.82 9.31
C SER A 47 -11.01 -4.90 9.12
N LEU A 48 -10.89 -6.05 9.79
CA LEU A 48 -11.91 -7.11 9.75
C LEU A 48 -13.24 -6.66 10.30
N ALA A 49 -13.24 -5.83 11.36
CA ALA A 49 -14.48 -5.27 11.92
C ALA A 49 -15.24 -4.40 10.89
N LEU A 50 -14.52 -3.71 9.99
CA LEU A 50 -15.13 -3.01 8.86
C LEU A 50 -15.50 -3.96 7.70
N LEU A 51 -14.60 -4.87 7.35
CA LEU A 51 -14.76 -5.72 6.17
C LEU A 51 -15.88 -6.75 6.34
N LEU A 52 -16.16 -7.18 7.56
CA LEU A 52 -17.22 -8.16 7.85
C LEU A 52 -18.59 -7.65 7.40
N PRO A 53 -19.09 -6.47 7.85
CA PRO A 53 -20.36 -5.92 7.38
C PRO A 53 -20.33 -5.59 5.88
N VAL A 54 -19.21 -5.14 5.33
CA VAL A 54 -19.06 -4.87 3.89
C VAL A 54 -19.21 -6.16 3.09
N ALA A 55 -18.54 -7.23 3.47
CA ALA A 55 -18.60 -8.52 2.79
C ALA A 55 -20.03 -9.13 2.88
N TRP A 56 -20.68 -8.96 4.03
CA TRP A 56 -22.08 -9.37 4.20
C TRP A 56 -23.03 -8.57 3.30
N TYR A 57 -22.91 -7.27 3.27
CA TYR A 57 -23.74 -6.40 2.43
C TYR A 57 -23.56 -6.66 0.94
N CYS A 58 -22.32 -6.94 0.50
CA CYS A 58 -22.02 -7.30 -0.89
C CYS A 58 -22.45 -8.72 -1.26
N GLY A 59 -22.91 -9.54 -0.31
CA GLY A 59 -23.22 -10.95 -0.56
C GLY A 59 -21.97 -11.82 -0.83
N GLU A 60 -20.79 -11.32 -0.45
CA GLU A 60 -19.51 -12.00 -0.66
C GLU A 60 -19.00 -12.72 0.61
N LEU A 61 -19.75 -12.66 1.72
CA LEU A 61 -19.40 -13.39 2.95
C LEU A 61 -19.78 -14.86 2.82
N ARG A 62 -18.86 -15.64 2.28
CA ARG A 62 -19.00 -17.11 2.14
C ARG A 62 -17.71 -17.80 2.55
N LEU A 63 -17.80 -19.04 2.96
CA LEU A 63 -16.61 -19.85 3.27
C LEU A 63 -15.82 -20.18 1.99
N PRO A 64 -14.50 -20.06 2.01
CA PRO A 64 -13.67 -20.46 0.90
C PRO A 64 -13.61 -21.98 0.77
N THR A 65 -13.54 -22.47 -0.45
CA THR A 65 -13.22 -23.87 -0.70
C THR A 65 -11.80 -24.17 -0.24
N ARG A 66 -11.46 -25.46 0.00
CA ARG A 66 -10.11 -25.88 0.43
C ARG A 66 -9.00 -25.29 -0.43
N ARG A 67 -9.17 -25.25 -1.77
CA ARG A 67 -8.21 -24.64 -2.69
C ARG A 67 -8.13 -23.13 -2.51
N GLN A 68 -9.28 -22.47 -2.37
CA GLN A 68 -9.31 -21.02 -2.12
C GLN A 68 -8.66 -20.66 -0.78
N THR A 69 -8.89 -21.46 0.27
CA THR A 69 -8.25 -21.27 1.59
C THR A 69 -6.73 -21.23 1.47
N LEU A 70 -6.13 -22.20 0.79
CA LEU A 70 -4.67 -22.23 0.61
C LEU A 70 -4.15 -21.02 -0.18
N VAL A 71 -4.84 -20.65 -1.27
CA VAL A 71 -4.46 -19.49 -2.08
C VAL A 71 -4.58 -18.20 -1.28
N LEU A 72 -5.71 -18.00 -0.60
CA LEU A 72 -5.97 -16.77 0.16
C LEU A 72 -5.08 -16.68 1.41
N ALA A 73 -4.76 -17.79 2.06
CA ALA A 73 -3.79 -17.81 3.14
C ALA A 73 -2.38 -17.44 2.66
N PHE A 74 -1.94 -17.96 1.51
CA PHE A 74 -0.67 -17.59 0.90
C PHE A 74 -0.64 -16.11 0.49
N MET A 75 -1.72 -15.60 -0.09
CA MET A 75 -1.85 -14.19 -0.44
C MET A 75 -1.89 -13.30 0.81
N GLY A 76 -2.60 -13.71 1.86
CA GLY A 76 -2.61 -13.04 3.16
C GLY A 76 -1.23 -12.99 3.81
N PHE A 77 -0.45 -14.09 3.69
CA PHE A 77 0.95 -14.10 4.10
C PHE A 77 1.77 -13.07 3.30
N MET A 78 1.75 -13.14 1.97
CA MET A 78 2.56 -12.26 1.13
C MET A 78 2.18 -10.77 1.27
N GLY A 79 0.89 -10.46 1.10
CA GLY A 79 0.41 -9.08 0.97
C GLY A 79 0.27 -8.34 2.29
N PHE A 80 0.05 -9.07 3.38
CA PHE A 80 -0.26 -8.45 4.68
C PHE A 80 0.76 -8.84 5.75
N PHE A 81 0.85 -10.10 6.12
CA PHE A 81 1.73 -10.50 7.21
C PHE A 81 3.20 -10.22 6.89
N PHE A 82 3.72 -10.72 5.79
CA PHE A 82 5.12 -10.55 5.39
C PHE A 82 5.40 -9.11 4.95
N HIS A 83 4.60 -8.57 4.01
CA HIS A 83 4.83 -7.24 3.44
C HIS A 83 4.79 -6.13 4.51
N ILE A 84 3.72 -6.07 5.28
CA ILE A 84 3.56 -5.05 6.33
C ILE A 84 4.52 -5.33 7.50
N GLY A 85 4.73 -6.61 7.84
CA GLY A 85 5.66 -7.02 8.89
C GLY A 85 7.08 -6.53 8.64
N ILE A 86 7.65 -6.84 7.46
CA ILE A 86 9.02 -6.40 7.13
C ILE A 86 9.12 -4.88 7.00
N GLN A 87 8.10 -4.19 6.49
CA GLN A 87 8.08 -2.73 6.46
C GLN A 87 8.11 -2.13 7.87
N THR A 88 7.28 -2.66 8.76
CA THR A 88 7.19 -2.14 10.13
C THR A 88 8.48 -2.37 10.90
N VAL A 89 9.13 -3.52 10.71
CA VAL A 89 10.47 -3.79 11.27
C VAL A 89 11.51 -2.85 10.65
N ALA A 90 11.51 -2.68 9.34
CA ALA A 90 12.43 -1.82 8.62
C ALA A 90 12.37 -0.35 9.07
N MET A 91 11.18 0.16 9.41
CA MET A 91 10.98 1.53 9.90
C MET A 91 11.70 1.84 11.21
N ARG A 92 12.20 0.84 11.95
CA ARG A 92 13.04 1.05 13.14
C ARG A 92 14.46 1.54 12.78
N SER A 93 14.97 1.17 11.60
CA SER A 93 16.35 1.47 11.17
C SER A 93 16.45 2.24 9.86
N SER A 94 15.44 2.14 8.99
CA SER A 94 15.36 2.91 7.75
C SER A 94 14.65 4.26 7.97
N GLY A 95 15.15 5.31 7.34
CA GLY A 95 14.48 6.61 7.34
C GLY A 95 13.21 6.57 6.48
N SER A 96 12.15 7.28 6.92
CA SER A 96 10.88 7.36 6.17
C SER A 96 11.06 7.87 4.73
N ALA A 97 11.96 8.83 4.50
CA ALA A 97 12.27 9.35 3.17
C ALA A 97 12.92 8.27 2.27
N THR A 98 13.88 7.49 2.80
CA THR A 98 14.53 6.41 2.07
C THR A 98 13.55 5.29 1.73
N ALA A 99 12.69 4.91 2.68
CA ALA A 99 11.63 3.92 2.46
C ALA A 99 10.65 4.36 1.35
N ASN A 100 10.19 5.61 1.39
CA ASN A 100 9.33 6.17 0.35
C ASN A 100 10.00 6.19 -1.03
N TRP A 101 11.30 6.51 -1.09
CA TRP A 101 12.06 6.46 -2.33
C TRP A 101 12.11 5.06 -2.93
N GLN A 102 12.42 4.05 -2.10
CA GLN A 102 12.47 2.67 -2.55
C GLN A 102 11.09 2.16 -2.98
N MET A 103 10.02 2.50 -2.23
CA MET A 103 8.63 2.13 -2.60
C MET A 103 8.21 2.72 -3.94
N ALA A 104 8.77 3.84 -4.37
CA ALA A 104 8.53 4.40 -5.70
C ALA A 104 9.03 3.50 -6.86
N ALA A 105 9.85 2.49 -6.59
CA ALA A 105 10.22 1.49 -7.58
C ALA A 105 9.13 0.42 -7.82
N ALA A 106 8.16 0.27 -6.90
CA ALA A 106 7.13 -0.76 -6.98
C ALA A 106 6.29 -0.71 -8.29
N PRO A 107 5.85 0.45 -8.81
CA PRO A 107 5.14 0.50 -10.09
C PRO A 107 5.94 -0.04 -11.27
N ALA A 108 7.24 0.30 -11.34
CA ALA A 108 8.12 -0.17 -12.40
C ALA A 108 8.35 -1.69 -12.31
N MET A 109 8.60 -2.21 -11.11
CA MET A 109 8.75 -3.66 -10.87
C MET A 109 7.45 -4.41 -11.17
N THR A 110 6.29 -3.88 -10.78
CA THR A 110 5.00 -4.50 -11.11
C THR A 110 4.74 -4.49 -12.62
N ALA A 111 5.05 -3.41 -13.32
CA ALA A 111 4.92 -3.34 -14.77
C ALA A 111 5.80 -4.38 -15.47
N LEU A 112 7.03 -4.56 -14.99
CA LEU A 112 7.95 -5.60 -15.46
C LEU A 112 7.36 -7.00 -15.23
N PHE A 113 6.95 -7.33 -14.01
CA PHE A 113 6.36 -8.63 -13.68
C PHE A 113 5.04 -8.88 -14.46
N ALA A 114 4.17 -7.86 -14.57
CA ALA A 114 2.92 -7.97 -15.33
C ALA A 114 3.18 -8.22 -16.80
N SER A 115 4.23 -7.67 -17.40
CA SER A 115 4.59 -7.91 -18.79
C SER A 115 5.01 -9.37 -19.02
N PHE A 116 5.73 -9.98 -18.08
CA PHE A 116 6.16 -11.39 -18.18
C PHE A 116 5.02 -12.37 -17.85
N PHE A 117 4.35 -12.20 -16.73
CA PHE A 117 3.42 -13.20 -16.19
C PHE A 117 1.99 -13.02 -16.73
N LEU A 118 1.53 -11.77 -16.91
CA LEU A 118 0.16 -11.47 -17.36
C LEU A 118 0.09 -11.09 -18.84
N LYS A 119 1.23 -10.95 -19.51
CA LYS A 119 1.35 -10.43 -20.89
C LYS A 119 0.70 -9.05 -21.06
N GLU A 120 0.61 -8.28 -19.98
CA GLU A 120 0.14 -6.90 -20.00
C GLU A 120 1.29 -5.99 -20.46
N ARG A 121 1.18 -5.44 -21.67
CA ARG A 121 2.22 -4.55 -22.21
C ARG A 121 1.81 -3.09 -22.03
N LEU A 122 2.75 -2.28 -21.59
CA LEU A 122 2.62 -0.83 -21.62
C LEU A 122 2.91 -0.32 -23.03
N SER A 123 2.18 0.73 -23.44
CA SER A 123 2.54 1.50 -24.61
C SER A 123 3.85 2.26 -24.36
N ARG A 124 4.48 2.76 -25.43
CA ARG A 124 5.67 3.64 -25.32
C ARG A 124 5.39 4.86 -24.43
N GLY A 125 4.19 5.46 -24.57
CA GLY A 125 3.73 6.54 -23.72
C GLY A 125 3.58 6.12 -22.25
N GLY A 126 3.13 4.88 -22.00
CA GLY A 126 3.04 4.31 -20.65
C GLY A 126 4.41 4.16 -19.98
N VAL A 127 5.40 3.65 -20.73
CA VAL A 127 6.79 3.56 -20.22
C VAL A 127 7.35 4.95 -19.92
N PHE A 128 7.17 5.92 -20.83
CA PHE A 128 7.59 7.30 -20.60
C PHE A 128 6.92 7.91 -19.36
N GLY A 129 5.62 7.67 -19.16
CA GLY A 129 4.88 8.16 -18.00
C GLY A 129 5.41 7.60 -16.67
N ILE A 130 5.77 6.30 -16.63
CA ILE A 130 6.41 5.68 -15.45
C ILE A 130 7.76 6.33 -15.16
N ILE A 131 8.60 6.51 -16.18
CA ILE A 131 9.92 7.15 -16.02
C ILE A 131 9.75 8.58 -15.52
N LEU A 132 8.84 9.35 -16.10
CA LEU A 132 8.57 10.73 -15.71
C LEU A 132 8.10 10.83 -14.26
N ALA A 133 7.16 9.96 -13.84
CA ALA A 133 6.67 9.93 -12.46
C ALA A 133 7.77 9.52 -11.47
N PHE A 134 8.60 8.53 -11.83
CA PHE A 134 9.72 8.10 -11.02
C PHE A 134 10.77 9.22 -10.83
N LEU A 135 11.11 9.92 -11.90
CA LEU A 135 12.00 11.09 -11.82
C LEU A 135 11.39 12.22 -10.99
N GLY A 136 10.06 12.41 -11.08
CA GLY A 136 9.34 13.35 -10.21
C GLY A 136 9.48 13.01 -8.73
N VAL A 137 9.37 11.73 -8.36
CA VAL A 137 9.63 11.28 -6.97
C VAL A 137 11.10 11.53 -6.59
N ALA A 138 12.05 11.30 -7.51
CA ALA A 138 13.46 11.61 -7.29
C ALA A 138 13.69 13.10 -6.95
N VAL A 139 13.05 13.98 -7.70
CA VAL A 139 13.13 15.44 -7.47
C VAL A 139 12.54 15.81 -6.11
N VAL A 140 11.35 15.27 -5.77
CA VAL A 140 10.67 15.56 -4.49
C VAL A 140 11.52 15.10 -3.30
N LEU A 141 11.99 13.87 -3.32
CA LEU A 141 12.68 13.27 -2.17
C LEU A 141 14.18 13.57 -2.15
N GLY A 142 14.82 13.65 -3.32
CA GLY A 142 16.27 13.86 -3.42
C GLY A 142 16.68 15.34 -3.24
N LEU A 143 15.90 16.27 -3.79
CA LEU A 143 16.21 17.70 -3.78
C LEU A 143 15.31 18.50 -2.82
N GLY A 144 14.12 17.99 -2.55
CA GLY A 144 13.11 18.66 -1.73
C GLY A 144 13.29 18.48 -0.23
N THR A 145 13.96 17.42 0.21
CA THR A 145 14.22 17.13 1.62
C THR A 145 15.69 17.35 1.97
N LYS A 146 15.97 18.28 2.87
CA LYS A 146 17.30 18.42 3.47
C LYS A 146 17.56 17.20 4.34
N GLY A 147 18.28 16.21 3.83
CA GLY A 147 18.67 15.03 4.62
C GLY A 147 18.52 13.67 3.92
N ALA A 148 18.37 13.62 2.60
CA ALA A 148 18.53 12.38 1.87
C ALA A 148 19.96 11.83 2.17
N ARG A 149 20.02 10.77 2.99
CA ARG A 149 21.27 10.05 3.20
C ARG A 149 21.73 9.52 1.84
N GLY A 150 22.96 9.78 1.48
CA GLY A 150 23.53 9.28 0.23
C GLY A 150 23.52 7.74 0.19
N ILE A 151 23.69 7.16 -1.01
CA ILE A 151 23.74 5.69 -1.26
C ILE A 151 24.77 4.98 -0.34
N SER A 152 25.73 5.70 0.18
CA SER A 152 26.77 5.19 1.10
C SER A 152 26.26 4.76 2.49
N SER A 153 24.99 4.99 2.82
CA SER A 153 24.39 4.64 4.12
C SER A 153 23.30 3.58 4.04
N TYR A 154 23.29 2.75 2.98
CA TYR A 154 22.34 1.65 2.82
C TYR A 154 22.49 0.65 3.97
N ASN A 155 21.43 0.41 4.72
CA ASN A 155 21.42 -0.44 5.91
C ASN A 155 20.47 -1.65 5.76
N PHE A 156 20.42 -2.51 6.79
CA PHE A 156 19.57 -3.69 6.77
C PHE A 156 18.07 -3.34 6.64
N GLY A 157 17.59 -2.24 7.23
CA GLY A 157 16.22 -1.77 7.05
C GLY A 157 15.94 -1.40 5.60
N ASP A 158 16.88 -0.76 4.91
CA ASP A 158 16.74 -0.41 3.50
C ASP A 158 16.68 -1.67 2.60
N PHE A 159 17.44 -2.71 2.96
CA PHE A 159 17.34 -4.02 2.31
C PHE A 159 15.95 -4.65 2.51
N LEU A 160 15.40 -4.59 3.72
CA LEU A 160 14.05 -5.09 4.00
C LEU A 160 12.98 -4.33 3.21
N ILE A 161 13.11 -3.01 3.05
CA ILE A 161 12.19 -2.23 2.20
C ILE A 161 12.31 -2.66 0.75
N SER A 162 13.51 -2.88 0.22
CA SER A 162 13.69 -3.37 -1.16
C SER A 162 13.04 -4.73 -1.37
N LEU A 163 13.19 -5.64 -0.40
CA LEU A 163 12.51 -6.94 -0.43
C LEU A 163 10.98 -6.79 -0.40
N SER A 164 10.47 -5.86 0.42
CA SER A 164 9.04 -5.52 0.47
C SER A 164 8.52 -5.01 -0.88
N VAL A 165 9.28 -4.17 -1.58
CA VAL A 165 8.93 -3.67 -2.93
C VAL A 165 8.78 -4.81 -3.93
N LEU A 166 9.73 -5.75 -3.96
CA LEU A 166 9.66 -6.91 -4.85
C LEU A 166 8.48 -7.82 -4.51
N ASN A 167 8.29 -8.09 -3.23
CA ASN A 167 7.14 -8.87 -2.75
C ASN A 167 5.81 -8.21 -3.13
N TRP A 168 5.68 -6.89 -2.93
CA TRP A 168 4.48 -6.16 -3.29
C TRP A 168 4.18 -6.21 -4.79
N ALA A 169 5.21 -6.07 -5.63
CA ALA A 169 5.08 -6.19 -7.07
C ALA A 169 4.57 -7.58 -7.49
N ALA A 170 5.15 -8.65 -6.92
CA ALA A 170 4.72 -10.02 -7.18
C ALA A 170 3.28 -10.27 -6.68
N PHE A 171 2.97 -9.81 -5.46
CA PHE A 171 1.64 -9.91 -4.87
C PHE A 171 0.57 -9.24 -5.74
N MET A 172 0.83 -8.03 -6.25
CA MET A 172 -0.12 -7.31 -7.11
C MET A 172 -0.37 -8.00 -8.45
N VAL A 173 0.66 -8.62 -9.02
CA VAL A 173 0.52 -9.42 -10.25
C VAL A 173 -0.32 -10.67 -9.99
N LEU A 174 -0.08 -11.38 -8.88
CA LEU A 174 -0.89 -12.53 -8.45
C LEU A 174 -2.34 -12.13 -8.16
N THR A 175 -2.57 -11.03 -7.45
CA THR A 175 -3.90 -10.49 -7.19
C THR A 175 -4.64 -10.22 -8.50
N ARG A 176 -3.99 -9.59 -9.47
CA ARG A 176 -4.57 -9.35 -10.79
C ARG A 176 -4.90 -10.65 -11.53
N TRP A 177 -4.02 -11.64 -11.44
CA TRP A 177 -4.25 -12.94 -12.03
C TRP A 177 -5.50 -13.62 -11.44
N LEU A 178 -5.65 -13.61 -10.09
CA LEU A 178 -6.82 -14.17 -9.42
C LEU A 178 -8.12 -13.50 -9.89
N PHE A 179 -8.12 -12.18 -10.05
CA PHE A 179 -9.32 -11.44 -10.47
C PHE A 179 -9.70 -11.69 -11.93
N ARG A 180 -8.75 -12.03 -12.80
CA ARG A 180 -9.05 -12.40 -14.20
C ARG A 180 -9.91 -13.66 -14.33
N GLU A 181 -9.80 -14.58 -13.40
CA GLU A 181 -10.55 -15.84 -13.42
C GLU A 181 -11.99 -15.70 -12.91
N ASN A 182 -12.42 -14.52 -12.42
CA ASN A 182 -13.74 -14.24 -11.83
C ASN A 182 -14.15 -15.19 -10.69
N ARG A 183 -13.21 -15.98 -10.14
CA ARG A 183 -13.43 -16.92 -9.03
C ARG A 183 -13.22 -16.28 -7.67
N TYR A 184 -12.65 -15.10 -7.65
CA TYR A 184 -12.22 -14.36 -6.47
C TYR A 184 -12.80 -12.95 -6.52
N PRO A 185 -14.02 -12.73 -6.00
CA PRO A 185 -14.57 -11.39 -5.87
C PRO A 185 -13.69 -10.51 -4.98
N PRO A 186 -13.55 -9.21 -5.27
CA PRO A 186 -12.60 -8.35 -4.55
C PRO A 186 -12.79 -8.28 -3.04
N VAL A 187 -14.04 -8.14 -2.56
CA VAL A 187 -14.31 -8.02 -1.12
C VAL A 187 -14.12 -9.37 -0.41
N PHE A 188 -14.55 -10.47 -1.02
CA PHE A 188 -14.27 -11.83 -0.55
C PHE A 188 -12.77 -12.05 -0.39
N THR A 189 -11.99 -11.66 -1.39
CA THR A 189 -10.54 -11.87 -1.42
C THR A 189 -9.86 -11.12 -0.28
N ILE A 190 -10.09 -9.80 -0.18
CA ILE A 190 -9.45 -8.98 0.86
C ILE A 190 -9.87 -9.39 2.27
N PHE A 191 -11.15 -9.77 2.47
CA PHE A 191 -11.62 -10.23 3.77
C PHE A 191 -10.84 -11.45 4.25
N TRP A 192 -10.73 -12.50 3.41
CA TRP A 192 -10.05 -13.73 3.79
C TRP A 192 -8.53 -13.58 3.88
N GLU A 193 -7.92 -12.76 3.03
CA GLU A 193 -6.48 -12.48 3.12
C GLU A 193 -6.11 -11.80 4.44
N ILE A 194 -6.88 -10.77 4.85
CA ILE A 194 -6.66 -10.11 6.14
C ILE A 194 -6.99 -11.05 7.31
N PHE A 195 -8.05 -11.88 7.19
CA PHE A 195 -8.36 -12.88 8.20
C PHE A 195 -7.19 -13.83 8.44
N PHE A 196 -6.60 -14.38 7.38
CA PHE A 196 -5.43 -15.25 7.51
C PHE A 196 -4.20 -14.51 8.04
N ALA A 197 -4.00 -13.24 7.66
CA ALA A 197 -2.93 -12.42 8.23
C ALA A 197 -3.11 -12.23 9.75
N VAL A 198 -4.33 -11.98 10.23
CA VAL A 198 -4.64 -11.93 11.68
C VAL A 198 -4.31 -13.26 12.35
N LEU A 199 -4.72 -14.39 11.76
CA LEU A 199 -4.39 -15.72 12.30
C LEU A 199 -2.88 -15.97 12.37
N MET A 200 -2.08 -15.44 11.43
CA MET A 200 -0.62 -15.55 11.46
C MET A 200 0.02 -14.62 12.49
N CYS A 201 -0.60 -13.49 12.79
CA CYS A 201 -0.12 -12.59 13.85
C CYS A 201 -0.24 -13.22 15.25
N LEU A 202 -1.26 -14.03 15.50
CA LEU A 202 -1.49 -14.63 16.84
C LEU A 202 -0.29 -15.46 17.35
N PRO A 203 0.19 -16.48 16.63
CA PRO A 203 1.36 -17.23 17.08
C PRO A 203 2.62 -16.34 17.09
N ALA A 204 2.75 -15.36 16.19
CA ALA A 204 3.88 -14.44 16.18
C ALA A 204 3.92 -13.56 17.45
N LEU A 205 2.78 -13.05 17.91
CA LEU A 205 2.67 -12.29 19.17
C LEU A 205 3.12 -13.12 20.37
N VAL A 206 2.70 -14.39 20.44
CA VAL A 206 3.11 -15.30 21.50
C VAL A 206 4.60 -15.62 21.45
N LEU A 207 5.12 -15.96 20.26
CA LEU A 207 6.53 -16.32 20.08
C LEU A 207 7.50 -15.16 20.32
N THR A 208 7.09 -13.94 20.04
CA THR A 208 7.90 -12.74 20.31
C THR A 208 7.77 -12.23 21.75
N GLY A 209 6.85 -12.79 22.53
CA GLY A 209 6.56 -12.32 23.90
C GLY A 209 6.02 -10.88 23.91
N THR A 210 5.31 -10.46 22.84
CA THR A 210 4.77 -9.10 22.75
C THR A 210 3.79 -8.83 23.89
N ASP A 211 4.07 -7.80 24.66
CA ASP A 211 3.22 -7.40 25.81
C ASP A 211 1.92 -6.76 25.31
N VAL A 212 0.80 -7.48 25.49
CA VAL A 212 -0.53 -6.98 25.14
C VAL A 212 -1.18 -6.17 26.29
N SER A 213 -0.60 -6.17 27.49
CA SER A 213 -1.13 -5.41 28.62
C SER A 213 -1.04 -3.90 28.40
N VAL A 214 -0.15 -3.46 27.53
CA VAL A 214 0.00 -2.05 27.12
C VAL A 214 -1.27 -1.44 26.52
N LEU A 215 -2.21 -2.26 26.03
CA LEU A 215 -3.49 -1.81 25.47
C LEU A 215 -4.31 -0.97 26.46
N THR A 216 -4.23 -1.28 27.75
CA THR A 216 -4.97 -0.56 28.80
C THR A 216 -4.41 0.84 29.06
N GLY A 217 -3.15 1.09 28.66
CA GLY A 217 -2.47 2.37 28.80
C GLY A 217 -2.45 3.23 27.53
N PHE A 218 -3.08 2.80 26.45
CA PHE A 218 -3.06 3.57 25.22
C PHE A 218 -3.80 4.89 25.37
N SER A 219 -3.15 5.96 24.90
CA SER A 219 -3.76 7.28 24.80
C SER A 219 -4.87 7.29 23.75
N TRP A 220 -5.80 8.25 23.87
CA TRP A 220 -6.82 8.49 22.84
C TRP A 220 -6.22 8.68 21.44
N ARG A 221 -5.11 9.40 21.35
CA ARG A 221 -4.37 9.65 20.11
C ARG A 221 -3.87 8.35 19.45
N THR A 222 -3.44 7.38 20.26
CA THR A 222 -3.01 6.06 19.77
C THR A 222 -4.19 5.26 19.22
N TRP A 223 -5.32 5.26 19.94
CA TRP A 223 -6.54 4.60 19.46
C TRP A 223 -7.11 5.23 18.20
N GLU A 224 -7.09 6.55 18.08
CA GLU A 224 -7.49 7.27 16.87
C GLU A 224 -6.59 6.87 15.70
N ALA A 225 -5.27 6.86 15.90
CA ALA A 225 -4.32 6.44 14.87
C ALA A 225 -4.54 4.99 14.43
N LEU A 226 -4.73 4.05 15.37
CA LEU A 226 -5.04 2.65 15.08
C LEU A 226 -6.38 2.49 14.35
N THR A 227 -7.39 3.27 14.71
CA THR A 227 -8.71 3.26 14.05
C THR A 227 -8.60 3.72 12.60
N ILE A 228 -7.89 4.81 12.34
CA ILE A 228 -7.61 5.30 10.98
C ILE A 228 -6.82 4.26 10.19
N LEU A 229 -5.77 3.69 10.78
CA LEU A 229 -4.96 2.65 10.15
C LEU A 229 -5.77 1.39 9.82
N GLY A 230 -6.63 0.95 10.73
CA GLY A 230 -7.47 -0.23 10.55
C GLY A 230 -8.58 0.00 9.55
N PHE A 231 -9.47 0.96 9.79
CA PHE A 231 -10.66 1.15 9.00
C PHE A 231 -10.35 1.78 7.63
N LEU A 232 -9.60 2.89 7.59
CA LEU A 232 -9.37 3.59 6.34
C LEU A 232 -8.22 2.98 5.53
N CYS A 233 -7.05 2.80 6.16
CA CYS A 233 -5.85 2.42 5.41
C CYS A 233 -5.75 0.91 5.13
N SER A 234 -6.28 0.05 6.01
CA SER A 234 -6.22 -1.41 5.84
C SER A 234 -7.56 -2.03 5.42
N GLY A 235 -8.69 -1.41 5.75
CA GLY A 235 -10.01 -1.86 5.33
C GLY A 235 -10.42 -1.22 4.00
N LEU A 236 -10.91 0.01 4.06
CA LEU A 236 -11.54 0.70 2.94
C LEU A 236 -10.59 0.90 1.74
N ALA A 237 -9.34 1.29 2.01
CA ALA A 237 -8.34 1.48 0.97
C ALA A 237 -8.12 0.20 0.15
N TYR A 238 -8.02 -0.95 0.79
CA TYR A 238 -7.83 -2.21 0.06
C TYR A 238 -9.10 -2.67 -0.68
N VAL A 239 -10.30 -2.40 -0.17
CA VAL A 239 -11.54 -2.61 -0.94
C VAL A 239 -11.49 -1.81 -2.24
N PHE A 240 -11.14 -0.54 -2.17
CA PHE A 240 -11.02 0.33 -3.33
C PHE A 240 -9.94 -0.13 -4.30
N TRP A 241 -8.78 -0.47 -3.76
CA TRP A 241 -7.65 -0.95 -4.54
C TRP A 241 -7.93 -2.26 -5.26
N TYR A 242 -8.57 -3.22 -4.59
CA TYR A 242 -8.93 -4.50 -5.18
C TYR A 242 -10.02 -4.35 -6.23
N TYR A 243 -11.01 -3.50 -5.98
CA TYR A 243 -11.98 -3.15 -7.02
C TYR A 243 -11.29 -2.55 -8.25
N ALA A 244 -10.33 -1.65 -8.07
CA ALA A 244 -9.57 -1.08 -9.17
C ALA A 244 -8.72 -2.16 -9.87
N ALA A 245 -8.01 -3.02 -9.13
CA ALA A 245 -7.21 -4.12 -9.68
C ALA A 245 -8.02 -5.13 -10.49
N ALA A 246 -9.28 -5.34 -10.13
CA ALA A 246 -10.18 -6.19 -10.91
C ALA A 246 -10.59 -5.55 -12.25
N ASN A 247 -10.61 -4.22 -12.34
CA ASN A 247 -11.19 -3.50 -13.47
C ASN A 247 -10.18 -2.88 -14.45
N ILE A 248 -8.94 -2.61 -14.04
CA ILE A 248 -7.90 -2.05 -14.92
C ILE A 248 -6.61 -2.88 -14.84
N PRO A 249 -5.73 -2.81 -15.88
CA PRO A 249 -4.42 -3.46 -15.86
C PRO A 249 -3.60 -3.05 -14.64
N VAL A 250 -2.95 -4.01 -13.99
CA VAL A 250 -2.21 -3.76 -12.76
C VAL A 250 -1.08 -2.75 -12.94
N ALA A 251 -0.41 -2.77 -14.09
CA ALA A 251 0.63 -1.80 -14.41
C ALA A 251 0.11 -0.35 -14.44
N ARG A 252 -1.14 -0.13 -14.89
CA ARG A 252 -1.78 1.20 -14.84
C ARG A 252 -2.22 1.59 -13.44
N LEU A 253 -2.73 0.63 -12.67
CA LEU A 253 -3.14 0.86 -11.29
C LEU A 253 -1.95 1.29 -10.42
N MET A 254 -0.85 0.56 -10.51
CA MET A 254 0.33 0.79 -9.68
C MET A 254 0.92 2.19 -9.82
N VAL A 255 0.75 2.84 -10.97
CA VAL A 255 1.28 4.20 -11.20
C VAL A 255 0.66 5.23 -10.23
N PHE A 256 -0.55 5.00 -9.73
CA PHE A 256 -1.14 5.86 -8.70
C PHE A 256 -0.30 5.91 -7.41
N GLN A 257 0.47 4.87 -7.12
CA GLN A 257 1.34 4.86 -5.93
C GLN A 257 2.43 5.93 -5.96
N PHE A 258 2.80 6.45 -7.12
CA PHE A 258 3.69 7.60 -7.19
C PHE A 258 3.11 8.87 -6.52
N LEU A 259 1.79 8.94 -6.32
CA LEU A 259 1.16 10.03 -5.59
C LEU A 259 1.37 9.95 -4.07
N GLN A 260 1.72 8.77 -3.51
CA GLN A 260 1.88 8.59 -2.06
C GLN A 260 2.91 9.54 -1.42
N PRO A 261 4.11 9.74 -1.98
CA PRO A 261 5.06 10.69 -1.42
C PRO A 261 4.53 12.14 -1.39
N LEU A 262 3.77 12.52 -2.43
CA LEU A 262 3.15 13.86 -2.47
C LEU A 262 2.12 14.03 -1.34
N VAL A 263 1.27 13.02 -1.14
CA VAL A 263 0.30 13.04 -0.04
C VAL A 263 1.02 13.09 1.31
N GLY A 264 2.07 12.28 1.49
CA GLY A 264 2.87 12.29 2.71
C GLY A 264 3.43 13.68 3.05
N ILE A 265 3.92 14.41 2.05
CA ILE A 265 4.46 15.76 2.23
C ILE A 265 3.35 16.79 2.52
N VAL A 266 2.21 16.68 1.83
CA VAL A 266 1.04 17.55 2.09
C VAL A 266 0.56 17.35 3.53
N VAL A 267 0.47 16.10 3.99
CA VAL A 267 0.11 15.79 5.39
C VAL A 267 1.15 16.36 6.36
N ALA A 268 2.45 16.21 6.06
CA ALA A 268 3.52 16.76 6.89
C ALA A 268 3.46 18.30 6.99
N TYR A 269 3.09 18.98 5.92
CA TYR A 269 2.87 20.43 5.93
C TYR A 269 1.79 20.84 6.95
N PHE A 270 0.63 20.18 6.91
CA PHE A 270 -0.48 20.51 7.82
C PHE A 270 -0.26 20.04 9.26
N VAL A 271 0.44 18.92 9.48
CA VAL A 271 0.63 18.30 10.80
C VAL A 271 1.89 18.81 11.50
N ILE A 272 2.97 19.06 10.74
CA ILE A 272 4.30 19.40 11.27
C ILE A 272 4.72 20.83 10.90
N GLY A 273 3.98 21.50 10.01
CA GLY A 273 4.30 22.86 9.56
C GLY A 273 5.49 22.95 8.56
N GLU A 274 5.81 21.86 7.86
CA GLU A 274 6.85 21.86 6.84
C GLU A 274 6.50 22.82 5.68
N ARG A 275 7.49 23.55 5.16
CA ARG A 275 7.26 24.53 4.08
C ARG A 275 7.27 23.84 2.71
N PHE A 276 6.39 24.28 1.83
CA PHE A 276 6.45 23.92 0.41
C PHE A 276 7.72 24.47 -0.25
N THR A 277 8.40 23.58 -0.97
CA THR A 277 9.59 23.95 -1.75
C THR A 277 9.27 23.97 -3.24
N LEU A 278 10.05 24.73 -4.03
CA LEU A 278 9.93 24.72 -5.49
C LEU A 278 10.12 23.30 -6.05
N TRP A 279 11.00 22.52 -5.47
CA TRP A 279 11.26 21.12 -5.85
C TRP A 279 10.04 20.22 -5.66
N LEU A 280 9.25 20.46 -4.62
CA LEU A 280 7.98 19.77 -4.40
C LEU A 280 6.97 20.07 -5.51
N LEU A 281 6.87 21.34 -5.93
CA LEU A 281 5.97 21.73 -7.01
C LEU A 281 6.40 21.13 -8.36
N LEU A 282 7.68 21.20 -8.70
CA LEU A 282 8.23 20.65 -9.94
C LEU A 282 8.10 19.12 -9.98
N GLY A 283 8.57 18.44 -8.95
CA GLY A 283 8.49 16.98 -8.86
C GLY A 283 7.04 16.49 -8.79
N GLY A 284 6.17 17.20 -8.06
CA GLY A 284 4.74 16.94 -8.02
C GLY A 284 4.07 17.03 -9.38
N ALA A 285 4.38 18.09 -10.16
CA ALA A 285 3.88 18.24 -11.53
C ALA A 285 4.36 17.10 -12.44
N MET A 286 5.63 16.68 -12.32
CA MET A 286 6.16 15.50 -13.06
C MET A 286 5.41 14.20 -12.69
N ILE A 287 5.16 13.97 -11.40
CA ILE A 287 4.43 12.79 -10.92
C ILE A 287 3.01 12.77 -11.50
N VAL A 288 2.25 13.84 -11.34
CA VAL A 288 0.87 13.95 -11.82
C VAL A 288 0.81 13.78 -13.34
N SER A 289 1.73 14.42 -14.08
CA SER A 289 1.84 14.30 -15.54
C SER A 289 2.17 12.87 -15.97
N GLY A 290 3.06 12.18 -15.24
CA GLY A 290 3.41 10.78 -15.48
C GLY A 290 2.22 9.84 -15.26
N VAL A 291 1.52 9.98 -14.13
CA VAL A 291 0.30 9.21 -13.81
C VAL A 291 -0.77 9.42 -14.90
N TRP A 292 -0.99 10.66 -15.31
CA TRP A 292 -1.95 10.99 -16.36
C TRP A 292 -1.56 10.35 -17.70
N THR A 293 -0.28 10.43 -18.10
CA THR A 293 0.22 9.87 -19.37
C THR A 293 0.02 8.36 -19.46
N VAL A 294 0.28 7.61 -18.36
CA VAL A 294 0.06 6.15 -18.31
C VAL A 294 -1.42 5.80 -18.44
N ASN A 295 -2.28 6.59 -17.84
CA ASN A 295 -3.72 6.30 -17.76
C ASN A 295 -4.53 6.93 -18.88
N ARG A 296 -3.90 7.71 -19.79
CA ARG A 296 -4.56 8.32 -20.92
C ARG A 296 -5.14 7.24 -21.85
N PRO A 297 -6.42 7.34 -22.24
CA PRO A 297 -7.00 6.44 -23.23
C PRO A 297 -6.20 6.55 -24.53
N HIS A 298 -5.64 5.44 -25.00
CA HIS A 298 -5.09 5.40 -26.36
C HIS A 298 -6.26 5.38 -27.34
N ARG A 299 -6.33 6.38 -28.19
CA ARG A 299 -7.20 6.40 -29.37
C ARG A 299 -6.71 5.41 -30.40
#